data_4c94eefa0e0983acc96cf650bbcbd73b
#
_entry.id   4c94eefa0e0983acc96cf650bbcbd73b
#
_cell.length_a   1.000
_cell.length_b   1.000
_cell.length_c   1.000
_cell.angle_alpha   90.00
_cell.angle_beta   90.00
_cell.angle_gamma   90.00
#
_symmetry.space_group_name_H-M   'P 1'
#
loop_
_entity.id
_entity.type
_entity.pdbx_description
1 polymer ?
#
loop_
_entity_poly.entity_id
_entity_poly.type
_entity_poly.pdbx_seq_one_letter_code
_entity_poly.pdbx_strand_id
1 'polypeptide(L)'
;MATTIKRTGFGQVEPNHLSAQRTSQIYAQLPAASSIEILENGQFVKYDYANGVCNFTGKGEWMMVFNEVKLYDGWRETYKDFAMKKSNYTPGGNITHNGVGPFPGQMVPRVIKTNIGDIYTTNAIGGANTDGKAAYAGIDVSVGDLLKVNEANGFLVAGGNTTTDDMVWQVVKVYTMADGQPAVKLMRIK
;
A
#
# COMPACT_ATOMS: atom_id res chain seq x y z
N MET A 1 17.45 12.84 -14.38
CA MET A 1 17.97 13.00 -13.01
C MET A 1 17.19 12.10 -12.09
N ALA A 2 17.88 11.37 -11.22
CA ALA A 2 17.22 10.59 -10.16
C ALA A 2 16.60 11.52 -9.13
N THR A 3 15.47 11.13 -8.59
CA THR A 3 14.78 11.84 -7.50
C THR A 3 14.61 10.89 -6.34
N THR A 4 15.00 11.33 -5.15
CA THR A 4 14.79 10.55 -3.93
C THR A 4 13.32 10.63 -3.53
N ILE A 5 12.63 9.50 -3.54
CA ILE A 5 11.27 9.40 -3.01
C ILE A 5 11.37 9.13 -1.53
N LYS A 6 11.06 10.16 -0.77
CA LYS A 6 11.11 10.14 0.69
C LYS A 6 9.75 10.60 1.21
N ARG A 7 9.17 9.82 2.12
CA ARG A 7 7.87 10.17 2.70
C ARG A 7 7.97 10.45 4.19
N THR A 8 7.04 11.24 4.66
CA THR A 8 6.72 11.44 6.07
C THR A 8 5.36 10.79 6.32
N GLY A 9 5.25 10.00 7.39
CA GLY A 9 4.02 9.26 7.66
C GLY A 9 3.89 7.96 6.86
N PHE A 10 2.65 7.53 6.62
CA PHE A 10 2.36 6.29 5.91
C PHE A 10 2.24 6.47 4.41
N GLY A 11 2.25 5.35 3.68
CA GLY A 11 2.10 5.32 2.24
C GLY A 11 0.79 5.92 1.76
N GLN A 12 0.86 6.70 0.69
CA GLN A 12 -0.27 7.31 0.03
C GLN A 12 -0.42 6.78 -1.39
N VAL A 13 -1.65 6.65 -1.85
CA VAL A 13 -1.99 6.20 -3.20
C VAL A 13 -3.02 7.14 -3.81
N GLU A 14 -2.71 7.68 -4.98
CA GLU A 14 -3.65 8.39 -5.84
C GLU A 14 -4.02 7.47 -7.02
N PRO A 15 -5.23 6.92 -7.07
CA PRO A 15 -5.66 6.12 -8.21
C PRO A 15 -5.85 7.02 -9.44
N ASN A 16 -5.04 6.82 -10.47
CA ASN A 16 -5.15 7.56 -11.72
C ASN A 16 -5.98 6.79 -12.75
N HIS A 17 -5.61 5.53 -12.99
CA HIS A 17 -6.32 4.63 -13.88
C HIS A 17 -6.14 3.19 -13.40
N LEU A 18 -7.00 2.76 -12.49
CA LEU A 18 -7.03 1.40 -11.97
C LEU A 18 -8.26 0.68 -12.53
N SER A 19 -8.04 -0.32 -13.35
CA SER A 19 -9.11 -1.11 -14.00
C SER A 19 -10.03 -1.79 -12.99
N ALA A 20 -9.50 -2.20 -11.84
CA ALA A 20 -10.25 -2.82 -10.77
C ALA A 20 -11.41 -1.95 -10.23
N GLN A 21 -11.28 -0.65 -10.27
CA GLN A 21 -12.34 0.28 -9.85
C GLN A 21 -13.57 0.23 -10.78
N ARG A 22 -13.38 -0.18 -12.04
CA ARG A 22 -14.46 -0.35 -13.01
C ARG A 22 -15.04 -1.75 -13.02
N THR A 23 -14.23 -2.75 -12.70
CA THR A 23 -14.61 -4.18 -12.80
C THR A 23 -14.94 -4.80 -11.46
N SER A 24 -15.02 -4.02 -10.38
CA SER A 24 -15.26 -4.49 -9.01
C SER A 24 -14.22 -5.53 -8.52
N GLN A 25 -13.00 -5.48 -9.01
CA GLN A 25 -11.90 -6.34 -8.57
C GLN A 25 -11.23 -5.79 -7.31
N ILE A 26 -12.07 -5.57 -6.30
CA ILE A 26 -11.69 -5.03 -5.00
C ILE A 26 -12.16 -6.05 -3.96
N TYR A 27 -11.25 -6.46 -3.08
CA TYR A 27 -11.48 -7.53 -2.12
C TYR A 27 -11.22 -7.05 -0.70
N ALA A 28 -11.99 -7.57 0.25
CA ALA A 28 -11.78 -7.40 1.68
C ALA A 28 -12.24 -8.69 2.37
N GLN A 29 -11.58 -9.81 2.06
CA GLN A 29 -12.07 -11.14 2.42
C GLN A 29 -11.20 -11.84 3.45
N LEU A 30 -9.89 -11.67 3.41
CA LEU A 30 -8.96 -12.38 4.28
C LEU A 30 -8.24 -11.42 5.23
N PRO A 31 -8.12 -11.79 6.51
CA PRO A 31 -7.34 -11.03 7.47
C PRO A 31 -5.85 -11.10 7.16
N ALA A 32 -5.11 -10.10 7.60
CA ALA A 32 -3.66 -10.13 7.56
C ALA A 32 -3.11 -11.24 8.48
N ALA A 33 -2.04 -11.89 8.04
CA ALA A 33 -1.33 -12.86 8.86
C ALA A 33 -0.87 -12.22 10.18
N SER A 34 -0.81 -13.02 11.24
CA SER A 34 -0.49 -12.55 12.59
C SER A 34 0.90 -11.90 12.72
N SER A 35 1.79 -12.18 11.79
CA SER A 35 3.13 -11.59 11.70
C SER A 35 3.14 -10.16 11.12
N ILE A 36 2.03 -9.72 10.52
CA ILE A 36 1.92 -8.38 9.94
C ILE A 36 1.42 -7.42 11.01
N GLU A 37 2.26 -6.48 11.40
CA GLU A 37 1.94 -5.48 12.42
C GLU A 37 1.27 -4.23 11.82
N ILE A 38 1.63 -3.87 10.58
CA ILE A 38 1.14 -2.68 9.90
C ILE A 38 0.95 -2.98 8.41
N LEU A 39 -0.16 -2.50 7.85
CA LEU A 39 -0.39 -2.45 6.42
C LEU A 39 -0.69 -1.02 5.97
N GLU A 40 0.16 -0.51 5.09
CA GLU A 40 0.04 0.83 4.51
C GLU A 40 -0.62 0.77 3.13
N ASN A 41 -1.27 1.85 2.72
CA ASN A 41 -1.71 2.00 1.33
C ASN A 41 -0.50 1.97 0.39
N GLY A 42 -0.62 1.25 -0.71
CA GLY A 42 0.46 1.06 -1.67
C GLY A 42 1.37 -0.13 -1.41
N GLN A 43 1.23 -0.83 -0.26
CA GLN A 43 1.83 -2.16 -0.10
C GLN A 43 1.08 -3.20 -0.94
N PHE A 44 1.76 -4.28 -1.25
CA PHE A 44 1.18 -5.43 -1.94
C PHE A 44 1.15 -6.64 -1.02
N VAL A 45 0.07 -7.39 -1.10
CA VAL A 45 -0.12 -8.66 -0.38
C VAL A 45 -0.61 -9.73 -1.34
N LYS A 46 -0.44 -10.99 -0.98
CA LYS A 46 -1.00 -12.16 -1.65
C LYS A 46 -2.04 -12.81 -0.74
N TYR A 47 -3.10 -13.35 -1.31
CA TYR A 47 -4.05 -14.19 -0.58
C TYR A 47 -3.54 -15.61 -0.47
N ASP A 48 -3.49 -16.10 0.75
CA ASP A 48 -3.20 -17.48 1.10
C ASP A 48 -4.50 -18.14 1.56
N TYR A 49 -5.22 -18.70 0.61
CA TYR A 49 -6.49 -19.36 0.90
C TYR A 49 -6.35 -20.61 1.76
N ALA A 50 -5.20 -21.28 1.70
CA ALA A 50 -4.94 -22.49 2.52
C ALA A 50 -4.88 -22.15 4.01
N ASN A 51 -4.32 -20.99 4.35
CA ASN A 51 -4.21 -20.52 5.72
C ASN A 51 -5.29 -19.48 6.09
N GLY A 52 -6.12 -19.07 5.14
CA GLY A 52 -7.20 -18.09 5.36
C GLY A 52 -6.70 -16.69 5.71
N VAL A 53 -5.55 -16.28 5.20
CA VAL A 53 -4.92 -14.99 5.50
C VAL A 53 -4.37 -14.31 4.25
N CYS A 54 -4.11 -13.00 4.32
CA CYS A 54 -3.23 -12.35 3.38
C CYS A 54 -1.84 -12.14 3.98
N ASN A 55 -0.80 -12.32 3.17
CA ASN A 55 0.60 -12.24 3.58
C ASN A 55 1.51 -11.81 2.42
N PHE A 56 2.84 -11.83 2.63
CA PHE A 56 3.82 -11.48 1.60
C PHE A 56 4.42 -12.70 0.88
N THR A 57 4.11 -13.92 1.31
CA THR A 57 4.74 -15.18 0.84
C THR A 57 3.75 -16.16 0.23
N GLY A 58 2.47 -15.83 0.16
CA GLY A 58 1.43 -16.66 -0.46
C GLY A 58 1.69 -16.93 -1.94
N LYS A 59 1.00 -17.96 -2.47
CA LYS A 59 1.14 -18.36 -3.88
C LYS A 59 0.24 -17.57 -4.83
N GLY A 60 -0.60 -16.69 -4.31
CA GLY A 60 -1.53 -15.91 -5.10
C GLY A 60 -0.89 -14.76 -5.88
N GLU A 61 -1.71 -14.06 -6.62
CA GLU A 61 -1.34 -12.82 -7.30
C GLU A 61 -1.10 -11.70 -6.26
N TRP A 62 -0.17 -10.81 -6.57
CA TRP A 62 0.01 -9.58 -5.80
C TRP A 62 -1.18 -8.63 -5.99
N MET A 63 -1.75 -8.17 -4.88
CA MET A 63 -2.83 -7.19 -4.85
C MET A 63 -2.42 -5.99 -4.02
N MET A 64 -2.73 -4.80 -4.49
CA MET A 64 -2.37 -3.54 -3.82
C MET A 64 -3.31 -3.27 -2.65
N VAL A 65 -2.77 -3.01 -1.48
CA VAL A 65 -3.53 -2.51 -0.33
C VAL A 65 -3.95 -1.07 -0.61
N PHE A 66 -5.24 -0.81 -0.58
CA PHE A 66 -5.81 0.51 -0.75
C PHE A 66 -7.07 0.67 0.10
N ASN A 67 -6.87 1.14 1.32
CA ASN A 67 -7.96 1.51 2.22
C ASN A 67 -8.29 2.98 1.96
N GLU A 68 -9.43 3.24 1.36
CA GLU A 68 -9.92 4.61 1.22
C GLU A 68 -10.30 5.15 2.58
N VAL A 69 -9.54 6.13 3.05
CA VAL A 69 -9.87 6.88 4.26
C VAL A 69 -9.91 8.35 3.90
N LYS A 70 -11.10 8.92 4.00
CA LYS A 70 -11.31 10.35 3.87
C LYS A 70 -11.59 10.91 5.26
N LEU A 71 -10.69 11.75 5.72
CA LEU A 71 -10.86 12.47 6.97
C LEU A 71 -11.14 13.94 6.63
N TYR A 72 -12.23 14.44 7.17
CA TYR A 72 -12.60 15.85 7.05
C TYR A 72 -12.26 16.56 8.35
N ASP A 73 -11.49 17.63 8.26
CA ASP A 73 -11.20 18.53 9.37
C ASP A 73 -11.80 19.90 9.02
N GLY A 74 -12.98 20.17 9.54
CA GLY A 74 -13.76 21.35 9.20
C GLY A 74 -14.17 21.35 7.72
N TRP A 75 -13.69 22.31 6.97
CA TRP A 75 -14.03 22.51 5.55
C TRP A 75 -13.07 21.81 4.57
N ARG A 76 -12.02 21.19 5.07
CA ARG A 76 -10.95 20.64 4.24
C ARG A 76 -10.92 19.12 4.35
N GLU A 77 -10.89 18.47 3.20
CA GLU A 77 -10.48 17.09 3.11
C GLU A 77 -8.99 17.02 3.47
N THR A 78 -8.67 16.42 4.60
CA THR A 78 -7.28 16.17 4.96
C THR A 78 -6.94 14.74 4.60
N TYR A 79 -6.02 14.58 3.65
CA TYR A 79 -5.37 13.30 3.40
C TYR A 79 -4.41 13.06 4.55
N LYS A 80 -4.90 12.42 5.61
CA LYS A 80 -4.03 11.98 6.69
C LYS A 80 -3.44 10.63 6.34
N ASP A 81 -2.21 10.46 6.69
CA ASP A 81 -1.51 9.20 6.59
C ASP A 81 -2.28 8.12 7.32
N PHE A 82 -2.67 7.08 6.59
CA PHE A 82 -3.43 5.99 7.14
C PHE A 82 -2.71 4.67 6.96
N ALA A 83 -2.64 3.90 8.05
CA ALA A 83 -2.27 2.50 8.01
C ALA A 83 -3.16 1.68 8.93
N MET A 84 -3.45 0.46 8.54
CA MET A 84 -4.02 -0.52 9.44
C MET A 84 -2.93 -1.02 10.39
N LYS A 85 -3.17 -0.91 11.70
CA LYS A 85 -2.25 -1.39 12.74
C LYS A 85 -2.89 -2.54 13.48
N LYS A 86 -2.16 -3.64 13.63
CA LYS A 86 -2.63 -4.83 14.36
C LYS A 86 -3.11 -4.48 15.77
N SER A 87 -2.39 -3.60 16.46
CA SER A 87 -2.76 -3.14 17.80
C SER A 87 -4.17 -2.54 17.89
N ASN A 88 -4.73 -2.04 16.78
CA ASN A 88 -6.08 -1.50 16.75
C ASN A 88 -7.17 -2.58 16.61
N TYR A 89 -6.79 -3.82 16.28
CA TYR A 89 -7.71 -4.92 16.00
C TYR A 89 -7.57 -6.09 16.97
N THR A 90 -6.57 -6.08 17.86
CA THR A 90 -6.37 -7.13 18.86
C THR A 90 -7.17 -6.83 20.14
N PRO A 91 -7.60 -7.87 20.90
CA PRO A 91 -8.22 -7.68 22.21
C PRO A 91 -7.30 -6.86 23.12
N GLY A 92 -7.82 -5.79 23.72
CA GLY A 92 -7.04 -4.82 24.50
C GLY A 92 -6.57 -3.59 23.72
N GLY A 93 -6.70 -3.56 22.38
CA GLY A 93 -6.57 -2.34 21.60
C GLY A 93 -7.68 -1.34 21.92
N ASN A 94 -7.34 -0.05 21.90
CA ASN A 94 -8.23 1.05 22.33
C ASN A 94 -9.35 1.40 21.32
N ILE A 95 -9.92 0.43 20.62
CA ILE A 95 -11.09 0.69 19.79
C ILE A 95 -12.33 0.63 20.68
N THR A 96 -12.73 1.79 21.17
CA THR A 96 -14.04 1.96 21.80
C THR A 96 -14.99 2.63 20.82
N HIS A 97 -16.17 2.07 20.64
CA HIS A 97 -17.26 2.74 19.95
C HIS A 97 -18.36 3.05 20.95
N ASN A 98 -18.66 4.34 21.14
CA ASN A 98 -19.65 4.82 22.13
C ASN A 98 -19.43 4.28 23.55
N GLY A 99 -18.21 4.18 24.02
CA GLY A 99 -17.89 3.68 25.36
C GLY A 99 -18.02 2.16 25.52
N VAL A 100 -18.31 1.44 24.46
CA VAL A 100 -18.36 -0.02 24.43
C VAL A 100 -17.14 -0.55 23.66
N GLY A 101 -16.30 -1.31 24.32
CA GLY A 101 -15.09 -1.91 23.72
C GLY A 101 -14.28 -2.66 24.76
N PRO A 102 -13.17 -3.31 24.38
CA PRO A 102 -12.63 -3.40 23.05
C PRO A 102 -13.40 -4.39 22.16
N PHE A 103 -13.55 -4.05 20.88
CA PHE A 103 -14.05 -5.01 19.91
C PHE A 103 -12.88 -5.82 19.35
N PRO A 104 -12.80 -7.12 19.63
CA PRO A 104 -11.82 -7.96 18.97
C PRO A 104 -12.17 -8.02 17.48
N GLY A 105 -11.26 -7.55 16.65
CA GLY A 105 -11.39 -7.58 15.21
C GLY A 105 -10.14 -8.15 14.58
N GLN A 106 -10.26 -8.55 13.32
CA GLN A 106 -9.14 -8.93 12.49
C GLN A 106 -8.81 -7.78 11.55
N MET A 107 -7.53 -7.57 11.30
CA MET A 107 -7.06 -6.59 10.33
C MET A 107 -7.32 -7.11 8.91
N VAL A 108 -8.47 -6.80 8.33
CA VAL A 108 -8.86 -7.21 6.98
C VAL A 108 -8.63 -6.03 6.03
N PRO A 109 -7.53 -6.01 5.27
CA PRO A 109 -7.25 -4.92 4.35
C PRO A 109 -8.17 -4.98 3.13
N ARG A 110 -8.54 -3.79 2.65
CA ARG A 110 -9.08 -3.67 1.30
C ARG A 110 -7.94 -3.75 0.30
N VAL A 111 -8.03 -4.67 -0.64
CA VAL A 111 -7.01 -4.88 -1.65
C VAL A 111 -7.58 -4.77 -3.06
N ILE A 112 -6.79 -4.25 -3.96
CA ILE A 112 -7.15 -4.03 -5.35
C ILE A 112 -6.32 -4.98 -6.23
N LYS A 113 -6.98 -5.75 -7.06
CA LYS A 113 -6.33 -6.45 -8.15
C LYS A 113 -5.94 -5.43 -9.22
N THR A 114 -4.68 -5.44 -9.64
CA THR A 114 -4.18 -4.57 -10.71
C THR A 114 -3.96 -5.37 -11.98
N ASN A 115 -4.03 -4.70 -13.13
CA ASN A 115 -3.81 -5.29 -14.45
C ASN A 115 -2.70 -4.56 -15.20
N ILE A 116 -2.14 -5.18 -16.24
CA ILE A 116 -1.17 -4.53 -17.12
C ILE A 116 -1.82 -3.28 -17.73
N GLY A 117 -1.12 -2.15 -17.68
CA GLY A 117 -1.61 -0.85 -18.10
C GLY A 117 -2.27 -0.01 -16.99
N ASP A 118 -2.51 -0.57 -15.82
CA ASP A 118 -2.99 0.21 -14.67
C ASP A 118 -1.97 1.24 -14.22
N ILE A 119 -2.46 2.43 -13.85
CA ILE A 119 -1.63 3.58 -13.45
C ILE A 119 -2.10 4.11 -12.11
N TYR A 120 -1.16 4.35 -11.21
CA TYR A 120 -1.40 5.09 -9.97
C TYR A 120 -0.17 5.90 -9.55
N THR A 121 -0.37 6.85 -8.65
CA THR A 121 0.69 7.66 -8.06
C THR A 121 0.85 7.28 -6.60
N THR A 122 2.09 7.13 -6.14
CA THR A 122 2.37 6.76 -4.75
C THR A 122 3.73 7.24 -4.28
N ASN A 123 3.85 7.46 -2.97
CA ASN A 123 5.12 7.59 -2.26
C ASN A 123 5.48 6.33 -1.45
N ALA A 124 4.65 5.29 -1.49
CA ALA A 124 4.82 4.03 -0.77
C ALA A 124 5.81 3.11 -1.49
N ILE A 125 7.04 3.55 -1.67
CA ILE A 125 8.12 2.76 -2.26
C ILE A 125 9.33 2.70 -1.34
N GLY A 126 10.13 1.63 -1.45
CA GLY A 126 11.39 1.43 -0.74
C GLY A 126 11.27 0.68 0.59
N GLY A 127 10.22 0.77 1.34
CA GLY A 127 10.02 0.03 2.59
C GLY A 127 9.01 0.62 3.57
N ALA A 128 8.83 -0.09 4.68
CA ALA A 128 7.85 0.23 5.70
C ALA A 128 8.26 1.41 6.59
N ASN A 129 7.27 2.18 7.01
CA ASN A 129 7.39 3.09 8.13
C ASN A 129 6.77 2.42 9.36
N THR A 130 7.60 1.97 10.30
CA THR A 130 7.16 1.12 11.41
C THR A 130 6.36 1.85 12.48
N ASP A 131 6.52 3.17 12.58
CA ASP A 131 5.85 3.97 13.61
C ASP A 131 4.93 5.07 13.05
N GLY A 132 4.96 5.30 11.75
CA GLY A 132 4.21 6.36 11.08
C GLY A 132 4.68 7.78 11.39
N LYS A 133 5.79 7.93 12.07
CA LYS A 133 6.31 9.23 12.52
C LYS A 133 7.67 9.56 11.92
N ALA A 134 8.55 8.57 11.79
CA ALA A 134 9.86 8.78 11.22
C ALA A 134 9.80 9.03 9.72
N ALA A 135 10.63 9.90 9.20
CA ALA A 135 10.82 10.02 7.78
C ALA A 135 11.49 8.74 7.25
N TYR A 136 10.88 8.10 6.28
CA TYR A 136 11.50 6.98 5.60
C TYR A 136 12.68 7.44 4.73
N ALA A 137 13.78 6.70 4.74
CA ALA A 137 15.01 7.10 4.03
C ALA A 137 14.82 7.28 2.52
N GLY A 138 13.86 6.57 1.95
CA GLY A 138 13.53 6.67 0.53
C GLY A 138 14.45 5.87 -0.37
N ILE A 139 14.10 5.85 -1.63
CA ILE A 139 14.94 5.32 -2.71
C ILE A 139 15.01 6.32 -3.85
N ASP A 140 16.16 6.32 -4.55
CA ASP A 140 16.33 7.13 -5.75
C ASP A 140 15.70 6.44 -6.94
N VAL A 141 14.91 7.19 -7.70
CA VAL A 141 14.25 6.70 -8.91
C VAL A 141 14.32 7.71 -10.05
N SER A 142 14.31 7.20 -11.26
CA SER A 142 14.22 7.97 -12.50
C SER A 142 13.06 7.47 -13.34
N VAL A 143 12.57 8.32 -14.23
CA VAL A 143 11.59 7.88 -15.25
C VAL A 143 12.20 6.76 -16.08
N GLY A 144 11.45 5.69 -16.26
CA GLY A 144 11.89 4.47 -16.96
C GLY A 144 12.34 3.34 -16.04
N ASP A 145 12.67 3.63 -14.77
CA ASP A 145 13.09 2.59 -13.82
C ASP A 145 11.99 1.55 -13.62
N LEU A 146 12.42 0.32 -13.40
CA LEU A 146 11.54 -0.81 -13.11
C LEU A 146 11.56 -1.14 -11.63
N LEU A 147 10.37 -1.23 -11.06
CA LEU A 147 10.16 -1.59 -9.67
C LEU A 147 9.48 -2.96 -9.57
N LYS A 148 9.81 -3.70 -8.53
CA LYS A 148 9.19 -4.98 -8.19
C LYS A 148 8.70 -4.98 -6.75
N VAL A 149 7.83 -5.93 -6.43
CA VAL A 149 7.38 -6.12 -5.06
C VAL A 149 8.48 -6.83 -4.25
N ASN A 150 8.83 -6.26 -3.11
CA ASN A 150 9.71 -6.90 -2.12
C ASN A 150 8.90 -7.92 -1.32
N GLU A 151 9.26 -9.20 -1.44
CA GLU A 151 8.56 -10.30 -0.78
C GLU A 151 8.71 -10.30 0.75
N ALA A 152 9.64 -9.53 1.31
CA ALA A 152 9.78 -9.42 2.75
C ALA A 152 8.73 -8.51 3.39
N ASN A 153 8.22 -7.50 2.64
CA ASN A 153 7.37 -6.47 3.23
C ASN A 153 6.30 -5.88 2.30
N GLY A 154 6.19 -6.35 1.07
CA GLY A 154 5.17 -5.92 0.11
C GLY A 154 5.35 -4.53 -0.50
N PHE A 155 6.41 -3.79 -0.20
CA PHE A 155 6.68 -2.50 -0.85
C PHE A 155 7.36 -2.67 -2.20
N LEU A 156 7.15 -1.72 -3.09
CA LEU A 156 7.90 -1.66 -4.35
C LEU A 156 9.33 -1.20 -4.09
N VAL A 157 10.28 -1.88 -4.71
CA VAL A 157 11.71 -1.58 -4.67
C VAL A 157 12.30 -1.58 -6.08
N ALA A 158 13.45 -0.93 -6.26
CA ALA A 158 14.15 -0.89 -7.54
C ALA A 158 14.64 -2.28 -8.01
N GLY A 159 14.92 -2.40 -9.29
CA GLY A 159 15.49 -3.61 -9.87
C GLY A 159 14.46 -4.62 -10.36
N GLY A 160 13.28 -4.17 -10.76
CA GLY A 160 12.27 -5.02 -11.39
C GLY A 160 12.77 -5.66 -12.68
N ASN A 161 12.43 -6.93 -12.89
CA ASN A 161 12.80 -7.70 -14.07
C ASN A 161 11.56 -8.38 -14.66
N THR A 162 11.22 -8.01 -15.90
CA THR A 162 10.03 -8.54 -16.58
C THR A 162 10.10 -10.03 -16.92
N THR A 163 11.27 -10.65 -16.82
CA THR A 163 11.43 -12.09 -17.05
C THR A 163 11.19 -12.89 -15.77
N THR A 164 11.74 -12.46 -14.65
CA THR A 164 11.78 -13.26 -13.41
C THR A 164 10.75 -12.86 -12.37
N ASP A 165 10.39 -11.57 -12.28
CA ASP A 165 9.47 -11.11 -11.24
C ASP A 165 8.01 -11.31 -11.65
N ASP A 166 7.14 -11.65 -10.69
CA ASP A 166 5.70 -11.90 -10.92
C ASP A 166 4.93 -10.63 -11.29
N MET A 167 5.39 -9.48 -10.81
CA MET A 167 4.77 -8.18 -11.06
C MET A 167 5.85 -7.11 -11.20
N VAL A 168 5.75 -6.31 -12.26
CA VAL A 168 6.69 -5.23 -12.53
C VAL A 168 5.95 -3.94 -12.85
N TRP A 169 6.41 -2.86 -12.23
CA TRP A 169 5.93 -1.50 -12.42
C TRP A 169 7.02 -0.62 -13.02
N GLN A 170 6.66 0.21 -13.98
CA GLN A 170 7.56 1.19 -14.58
C GLN A 170 7.26 2.58 -14.05
N VAL A 171 8.29 3.32 -13.67
CA VAL A 171 8.18 4.74 -13.33
C VAL A 171 7.93 5.53 -14.61
N VAL A 172 6.74 6.08 -14.77
CA VAL A 172 6.36 6.90 -15.94
C VAL A 172 6.51 8.38 -15.68
N LYS A 173 6.49 8.80 -14.41
CA LYS A 173 6.70 10.20 -14.02
C LYS A 173 7.16 10.28 -12.57
N VAL A 174 8.06 11.20 -12.27
CA VAL A 174 8.31 11.69 -10.92
C VAL A 174 7.37 12.86 -10.67
N TYR A 175 6.81 12.94 -9.48
CA TYR A 175 5.67 13.80 -9.19
C TYR A 175 5.76 14.36 -7.76
N THR A 176 5.13 15.49 -7.52
CA THR A 176 4.94 16.04 -6.17
C THR A 176 3.46 15.96 -5.83
N MET A 177 3.12 15.28 -4.75
CA MET A 177 1.74 15.12 -4.29
C MET A 177 1.20 16.43 -3.72
N ALA A 178 -0.11 16.48 -3.50
CA ALA A 178 -0.79 17.70 -3.03
C ALA A 178 -0.30 18.18 -1.65
N ASP A 179 0.24 17.29 -0.82
CA ASP A 179 0.84 17.61 0.47
C ASP A 179 2.33 18.01 0.39
N GLY A 180 2.87 18.14 -0.85
CA GLY A 180 4.28 18.50 -1.08
C GLY A 180 5.27 17.35 -1.05
N GLN A 181 4.85 16.13 -0.79
CA GLN A 181 5.75 14.98 -0.76
C GLN A 181 6.12 14.51 -2.16
N PRO A 182 7.38 14.06 -2.39
CA PRO A 182 7.77 13.45 -3.64
C PRO A 182 7.09 12.09 -3.81
N ALA A 183 6.66 11.79 -5.02
CA ALA A 183 6.00 10.54 -5.39
C ALA A 183 6.37 10.12 -6.80
N VAL A 184 6.00 8.92 -7.15
CA VAL A 184 6.12 8.36 -8.50
C VAL A 184 4.76 8.02 -9.07
N LYS A 185 4.57 8.30 -10.34
CA LYS A 185 3.48 7.73 -11.13
C LYS A 185 4.00 6.45 -11.77
N LEU A 186 3.31 5.37 -11.52
CA LEU A 186 3.70 4.02 -11.93
C LEU A 186 2.70 3.45 -12.91
N MET A 187 3.19 2.69 -13.88
CA MET A 187 2.37 1.88 -14.79
C MET A 187 2.75 0.41 -14.66
N ARG A 188 1.76 -0.48 -14.46
CA ARG A 188 2.00 -1.91 -14.44
C ARG A 188 2.33 -2.41 -15.85
N ILE A 189 3.47 -3.09 -16.01
CA ILE A 189 3.94 -3.63 -17.29
C ILE A 189 4.02 -5.16 -17.31
N LYS A 190 3.91 -5.79 -16.12
CA LYS A 190 3.81 -7.24 -15.98
C LYS A 190 2.92 -7.62 -14.79
#